data_761c20b98780dd288ef99a3b7bf9eb13
#
_entry.id   761c20b98780dd288ef99a3b7bf9eb13
#
_cell.length_a   1.000
_cell.length_b   1.000
_cell.length_c   1.000
_cell.angle_alpha   90.00
_cell.angle_beta   90.00
_cell.angle_gamma   90.00
#
_symmetry.space_group_name_H-M   'P 1'
#
loop_
_entity.id
_entity.type
_entity.pdbx_description
1 polymer ?
#
loop_
_entity_poly.entity_id
_entity_poly.type
_entity_poly.pdbx_seq_one_letter_code
_entity_poly.pdbx_strand_id
1 'polypeptide(L)'
;MQIFLTVAVGILGFLFVIFAIYAGGNWLRWHVKKPKPPSEESVRRYTERLFNPRWKELEDYFGQPIPSAIKQLYARTELIERRDFQIVNESGKSYEIAEFLPADLETLNRIWSDLKDSKCFPLATDSMDDCYYVPLTGDKPVDCPVMCYHHDGSDHEEISKSLKEFVTGIGVKS
;
A
#
# COMPACT_ATOMS: atom_id res chain seq x y z
N MET A 1 20.23 -19.11 -54.48
CA MET A 1 18.98 -18.33 -54.47
C MET A 1 17.93 -18.83 -53.44
N GLN A 2 17.80 -20.14 -53.23
CA GLN A 2 16.85 -20.71 -52.25
C GLN A 2 17.13 -20.34 -50.77
N ILE A 3 18.38 -20.26 -50.32
CA ILE A 3 18.75 -19.96 -48.92
C ILE A 3 18.31 -18.54 -48.54
N PHE A 4 18.44 -17.58 -49.44
CA PHE A 4 18.00 -16.18 -49.16
C PHE A 4 16.48 -16.03 -49.01
N LEU A 5 15.70 -16.82 -49.72
CA LEU A 5 14.25 -16.81 -49.62
C LEU A 5 13.78 -17.37 -48.27
N THR A 6 14.40 -18.43 -47.77
CA THR A 6 14.04 -19.06 -46.49
C THR A 6 14.35 -18.14 -45.30
N VAL A 7 15.47 -17.44 -45.31
CA VAL A 7 15.84 -16.47 -44.27
C VAL A 7 14.89 -15.26 -44.27
N ALA A 8 14.53 -14.75 -45.44
CA ALA A 8 13.61 -13.61 -45.54
C ALA A 8 12.20 -13.93 -45.03
N VAL A 9 11.67 -15.13 -45.29
CA VAL A 9 10.37 -15.59 -44.79
C VAL A 9 10.40 -15.78 -43.26
N GLY A 10 11.51 -16.29 -42.72
CA GLY A 10 11.68 -16.44 -41.27
C GLY A 10 11.68 -15.10 -40.52
N ILE A 11 12.38 -14.09 -41.06
CA ILE A 11 12.43 -12.75 -40.48
C ILE A 11 11.06 -12.06 -40.54
N LEU A 12 10.34 -12.16 -41.62
CA LEU A 12 9.00 -11.61 -41.77
C LEU A 12 8.00 -12.26 -40.83
N GLY A 13 8.07 -13.58 -40.64
CA GLY A 13 7.23 -14.32 -39.68
C GLY A 13 7.50 -13.88 -38.25
N PHE A 14 8.78 -13.71 -37.87
CA PHE A 14 9.16 -13.26 -36.52
C PHE A 14 8.68 -11.82 -36.25
N LEU A 15 8.83 -10.91 -37.20
CA LEU A 15 8.33 -9.53 -37.10
C LEU A 15 6.80 -9.49 -36.95
N PHE A 16 6.08 -10.36 -37.69
CA PHE A 16 4.63 -10.44 -37.57
C PHE A 16 4.16 -10.93 -36.21
N VAL A 17 4.85 -11.89 -35.62
CA VAL A 17 4.57 -12.37 -34.27
C VAL A 17 4.80 -11.27 -33.21
N ILE A 18 5.91 -10.54 -33.31
CA ILE A 18 6.19 -9.41 -32.41
C ILE A 18 5.12 -8.33 -32.54
N PHE A 19 4.73 -7.99 -33.79
CA PHE A 19 3.68 -7.01 -34.03
C PHE A 19 2.31 -7.47 -33.47
N ALA A 20 1.97 -8.75 -33.63
CA ALA A 20 0.73 -9.32 -33.10
C ALA A 20 0.70 -9.28 -31.56
N ILE A 21 1.83 -9.58 -30.91
CA ILE A 21 1.96 -9.48 -29.44
C ILE A 21 1.83 -8.02 -28.99
N TYR A 22 2.48 -7.10 -29.69
CA TYR A 22 2.44 -5.67 -29.36
C TYR A 22 1.05 -5.06 -29.61
N ALA A 23 0.43 -5.38 -30.72
CA ALA A 23 -0.93 -4.93 -31.07
C ALA A 23 -1.99 -5.55 -30.14
N GLY A 24 -1.86 -6.84 -29.83
CA GLY A 24 -2.74 -7.55 -28.87
C GLY A 24 -2.61 -7.01 -27.45
N GLY A 25 -1.39 -6.75 -27.00
CA GLY A 25 -1.13 -6.14 -25.69
C GLY A 25 -1.71 -4.73 -25.54
N ASN A 26 -1.58 -3.91 -26.61
CA ASN A 26 -2.20 -2.58 -26.62
C ASN A 26 -3.74 -2.67 -26.71
N TRP A 27 -4.28 -3.58 -27.51
CA TRP A 27 -5.73 -3.77 -27.61
C TRP A 27 -6.33 -4.19 -26.28
N LEU A 28 -5.71 -5.10 -25.52
CA LEU A 28 -6.12 -5.49 -24.16
C LEU A 28 -6.08 -4.30 -23.19
N ARG A 29 -5.05 -3.45 -23.24
CA ARG A 29 -4.98 -2.23 -22.43
C ARG A 29 -6.12 -1.25 -22.68
N TRP A 30 -6.57 -1.14 -23.93
CA TRP A 30 -7.69 -0.25 -24.30
C TRP A 30 -9.06 -0.79 -23.89
N HIS A 31 -9.20 -2.11 -23.73
CA HIS A 31 -10.46 -2.77 -23.38
C HIS A 31 -10.57 -3.12 -21.90
N VAL A 32 -9.52 -2.94 -21.10
CA VAL A 32 -9.63 -3.00 -19.64
C VAL A 32 -10.54 -1.84 -19.23
N LYS A 33 -11.76 -2.17 -18.81
CA LYS A 33 -12.71 -1.18 -18.27
C LYS A 33 -12.00 -0.43 -17.16
N LYS A 34 -11.80 0.88 -17.34
CA LYS A 34 -11.30 1.72 -16.26
C LYS A 34 -12.13 1.41 -15.02
N PRO A 35 -11.51 1.17 -13.85
CA PRO A 35 -12.25 0.96 -12.63
C PRO A 35 -13.22 2.13 -12.46
N LYS A 36 -14.47 1.83 -12.15
CA LYS A 36 -15.45 2.89 -11.89
C LYS A 36 -14.96 3.70 -10.69
N PRO A 37 -15.04 5.02 -10.75
CA PRO A 37 -14.75 5.83 -9.57
C PRO A 37 -15.62 5.33 -8.41
N PRO A 38 -15.10 5.33 -7.17
CA PRO A 38 -15.86 4.93 -6.01
C PRO A 38 -17.13 5.78 -5.90
N SER A 39 -18.23 5.19 -5.45
CA SER A 39 -19.49 5.92 -5.24
C SER A 39 -19.31 6.90 -4.08
N GLU A 40 -20.06 8.02 -4.10
CA GLU A 40 -20.04 9.01 -3.00
C GLU A 40 -20.33 8.33 -1.65
N GLU A 41 -21.23 7.35 -1.63
CA GLU A 41 -21.53 6.59 -0.42
C GLU A 41 -20.35 5.75 0.05
N SER A 42 -19.60 5.13 -0.86
CA SER A 42 -18.39 4.35 -0.48
C SER A 42 -17.29 5.26 0.06
N VAL A 43 -17.12 6.45 -0.53
CA VAL A 43 -16.18 7.47 -0.03
C VAL A 43 -16.60 7.94 1.37
N ARG A 44 -17.89 8.26 1.56
CA ARG A 44 -18.42 8.68 2.86
C ARG A 44 -18.22 7.61 3.94
N ARG A 45 -18.57 6.35 3.66
CA ARG A 45 -18.37 5.24 4.60
C ARG A 45 -16.90 5.05 4.96
N TYR A 46 -16.01 5.14 3.98
CA TYR A 46 -14.58 5.06 4.22
C TYR A 46 -14.11 6.19 5.15
N THR A 47 -14.52 7.43 4.87
CA THR A 47 -14.20 8.60 5.68
C THR A 47 -14.74 8.49 7.11
N GLU A 48 -16.00 8.06 7.27
CA GLU A 48 -16.60 7.81 8.59
C GLU A 48 -15.80 6.77 9.40
N ARG A 49 -15.34 5.70 8.77
CA ARG A 49 -14.52 4.66 9.41
C ARG A 49 -13.13 5.17 9.77
N LEU A 50 -12.53 5.99 8.91
CA LEU A 50 -11.21 6.57 9.13
C LEU A 50 -11.18 7.47 10.39
N PHE A 51 -12.26 8.22 10.64
CA PHE A 51 -12.37 9.11 11.80
C PHE A 51 -13.02 8.50 13.04
N ASN A 52 -13.52 7.28 12.95
CA ASN A 52 -14.12 6.56 14.07
C ASN A 52 -13.40 5.24 14.35
N PRO A 53 -12.14 5.28 14.83
CA PRO A 53 -11.37 4.08 15.15
C PRO A 53 -12.07 3.19 16.16
N ARG A 54 -12.09 1.89 15.90
CA ARG A 54 -12.75 0.90 16.77
C ARG A 54 -11.72 0.22 17.68
N TRP A 55 -11.10 1.02 18.56
CA TRP A 55 -9.98 0.58 19.39
C TRP A 55 -10.28 -0.68 20.20
N LYS A 56 -11.44 -0.75 20.86
CA LYS A 56 -11.79 -1.91 21.68
C LYS A 56 -11.89 -3.19 20.87
N GLU A 57 -12.50 -3.15 19.69
CA GLU A 57 -12.60 -4.34 18.81
C GLU A 57 -11.21 -4.79 18.36
N LEU A 58 -10.31 -3.85 18.06
CA LEU A 58 -8.93 -4.14 17.67
C LEU A 58 -8.11 -4.70 18.82
N GLU A 59 -8.25 -4.14 20.03
CA GLU A 59 -7.57 -4.64 21.23
C GLU A 59 -8.04 -6.06 21.60
N ASP A 60 -9.34 -6.33 21.48
CA ASP A 60 -9.89 -7.67 21.68
C ASP A 60 -9.35 -8.66 20.62
N TYR A 61 -9.25 -8.23 19.35
CA TYR A 61 -8.69 -9.05 18.25
C TYR A 61 -7.22 -9.38 18.47
N PHE A 62 -6.39 -8.39 18.78
CA PHE A 62 -4.95 -8.59 19.00
C PHE A 62 -4.62 -9.22 20.36
N GLY A 63 -5.57 -9.22 21.31
CA GLY A 63 -5.37 -9.69 22.67
C GLY A 63 -4.44 -8.81 23.51
N GLN A 64 -4.26 -7.54 23.10
CA GLN A 64 -3.39 -6.57 23.78
C GLN A 64 -3.81 -5.13 23.46
N PRO A 65 -3.45 -4.16 24.32
CA PRO A 65 -3.74 -2.75 24.07
C PRO A 65 -3.04 -2.23 22.80
N ILE A 66 -3.75 -1.41 22.02
CA ILE A 66 -3.14 -0.67 20.93
C ILE A 66 -2.27 0.45 21.50
N PRO A 67 -1.01 0.60 21.05
CA PRO A 67 -0.09 1.63 21.51
C PRO A 67 -0.70 3.03 21.46
N SER A 68 -0.46 3.81 22.52
CA SER A 68 -1.01 5.18 22.62
C SER A 68 -0.52 6.08 21.48
N ALA A 69 0.68 5.87 20.97
CA ALA A 69 1.22 6.61 19.81
C ALA A 69 0.35 6.43 18.56
N ILE A 70 -0.16 5.21 18.29
CA ILE A 70 -1.07 4.94 17.18
C ILE A 70 -2.41 5.69 17.41
N LYS A 71 -2.97 5.61 18.63
CA LYS A 71 -4.21 6.32 18.95
C LYS A 71 -4.06 7.84 18.81
N GLN A 72 -2.90 8.38 19.20
CA GLN A 72 -2.58 9.81 19.04
C GLN A 72 -2.44 10.20 17.56
N LEU A 73 -1.87 9.34 16.72
CA LEU A 73 -1.82 9.58 15.29
C LEU A 73 -3.24 9.72 14.71
N TYR A 74 -4.11 8.78 15.01
CA TYR A 74 -5.51 8.80 14.52
C TYR A 74 -6.36 9.93 15.12
N ALA A 75 -5.94 10.54 16.22
CA ALA A 75 -6.57 11.76 16.73
C ALA A 75 -6.16 13.03 15.95
N ARG A 76 -5.15 12.95 15.07
CA ARG A 76 -4.68 14.05 14.24
C ARG A 76 -5.36 14.02 12.88
N THR A 77 -6.61 14.47 12.82
CA THR A 77 -7.46 14.42 11.62
C THR A 77 -6.81 15.09 10.41
N GLU A 78 -6.07 16.18 10.62
CA GLU A 78 -5.35 16.90 9.55
C GLU A 78 -4.25 16.08 8.87
N LEU A 79 -3.74 15.04 9.53
CA LEU A 79 -2.79 14.10 8.92
C LEU A 79 -3.50 12.94 8.25
N ILE A 80 -4.49 12.38 8.92
CA ILE A 80 -5.22 11.18 8.46
C ILE A 80 -6.02 11.48 7.18
N GLU A 81 -6.47 12.72 6.97
CA GLU A 81 -7.15 13.15 5.74
C GLU A 81 -6.23 13.27 4.53
N ARG A 82 -4.92 13.33 4.72
CA ARG A 82 -3.99 13.51 3.61
C ARG A 82 -4.01 12.33 2.65
N ARG A 83 -3.89 12.68 1.38
CA ARG A 83 -3.75 11.73 0.27
C ARG A 83 -2.50 12.07 -0.53
N ASP A 84 -1.93 11.07 -1.18
CA ASP A 84 -0.82 11.23 -2.13
C ASP A 84 0.32 12.09 -1.59
N PHE A 85 0.86 11.75 -0.43
CA PHE A 85 1.98 12.46 0.19
C PHE A 85 3.24 11.60 0.24
N GLN A 86 4.37 12.24 0.53
CA GLN A 86 5.65 11.54 0.67
C GLN A 86 6.15 11.60 2.11
N ILE A 87 6.83 10.53 2.49
CA ILE A 87 7.60 10.46 3.73
C ILE A 87 9.06 10.32 3.33
N VAL A 88 9.90 11.14 3.94
CA VAL A 88 11.35 11.03 3.80
C VAL A 88 11.91 10.51 5.13
N ASN A 89 12.54 9.34 5.09
CA ASN A 89 13.16 8.78 6.28
C ASN A 89 14.51 9.43 6.61
N GLU A 90 15.11 9.09 7.76
CA GLU A 90 16.40 9.64 8.20
C GLU A 90 17.55 9.41 7.19
N SER A 91 17.50 8.35 6.38
CA SER A 91 18.50 8.10 5.34
C SER A 91 18.29 8.92 4.06
N GLY A 92 17.23 9.74 4.01
CA GLY A 92 16.86 10.53 2.84
C GLY A 92 16.11 9.73 1.76
N LYS A 93 15.74 8.47 2.02
CA LYS A 93 14.90 7.70 1.11
C LYS A 93 13.45 8.16 1.20
N SER A 94 12.83 8.37 0.05
CA SER A 94 11.43 8.83 -0.05
C SER A 94 10.50 7.66 -0.32
N TYR A 95 9.36 7.66 0.37
CA TYR A 95 8.28 6.67 0.22
C TYR A 95 6.97 7.39 -0.08
N GLU A 96 6.21 6.85 -1.01
CA GLU A 96 4.89 7.38 -1.36
C GLU A 96 3.82 6.76 -0.45
N ILE A 97 2.90 7.58 0.04
CA ILE A 97 1.73 7.15 0.77
C ILE A 97 0.51 7.65 0.02
N ALA A 98 -0.34 6.74 -0.42
CA ALA A 98 -1.59 7.09 -1.08
C ALA A 98 -2.63 7.52 -0.05
N GLU A 99 -2.81 6.72 1.02
CA GLU A 99 -3.80 7.02 2.05
C GLU A 99 -3.52 6.30 3.37
N PHE A 100 -4.00 6.87 4.47
CA PHE A 100 -4.13 6.17 5.74
C PHE A 100 -5.31 5.21 5.72
N LEU A 101 -5.20 4.09 6.42
CA LEU A 101 -6.21 3.05 6.50
C LEU A 101 -7.13 3.24 7.73
N PRO A 102 -8.43 2.93 7.63
CA PRO A 102 -9.31 2.90 8.80
C PRO A 102 -8.83 1.90 9.86
N ALA A 103 -8.90 2.29 11.12
CA ALA A 103 -8.53 1.46 12.26
C ALA A 103 -9.73 0.60 12.72
N ASP A 104 -10.03 -0.46 12.00
CA ASP A 104 -11.14 -1.38 12.27
C ASP A 104 -10.90 -2.81 11.74
N LEU A 105 -11.76 -3.75 12.14
CA LEU A 105 -11.67 -5.16 11.74
C LEU A 105 -11.92 -5.39 10.24
N GLU A 106 -12.71 -4.55 9.58
CA GLU A 106 -12.96 -4.68 8.14
C GLU A 106 -11.67 -4.40 7.36
N THR A 107 -10.89 -3.41 7.78
CA THR A 107 -9.56 -3.13 7.22
C THR A 107 -8.62 -4.28 7.46
N LEU A 108 -8.52 -4.79 8.71
CA LEU A 108 -7.70 -5.96 9.02
C LEU A 108 -8.06 -7.19 8.17
N ASN A 109 -9.34 -7.39 7.89
CA ASN A 109 -9.79 -8.53 7.08
C ASN A 109 -9.42 -8.40 5.60
N ARG A 110 -9.07 -7.20 5.13
CA ARG A 110 -8.63 -6.93 3.75
C ARG A 110 -7.12 -6.98 3.56
N ILE A 111 -6.33 -6.84 4.63
CA ILE A 111 -4.87 -6.93 4.53
C ILE A 111 -4.43 -8.38 4.27
N TRP A 112 -3.20 -8.54 3.81
CA TRP A 112 -2.62 -9.86 3.52
C TRP A 112 -2.54 -10.73 4.76
N SER A 113 -2.67 -12.05 4.57
CA SER A 113 -2.63 -13.04 5.64
C SER A 113 -1.37 -12.92 6.49
N ASP A 114 -0.21 -12.68 5.85
CA ASP A 114 1.09 -12.59 6.52
C ASP A 114 1.13 -11.47 7.57
N LEU A 115 0.51 -10.32 7.27
CA LEU A 115 0.41 -9.21 8.22
C LEU A 115 -0.57 -9.52 9.37
N LYS A 116 -1.66 -10.23 9.10
CA LYS A 116 -2.62 -10.66 10.14
C LYS A 116 -1.96 -11.61 11.13
N ASP A 117 -1.28 -12.62 10.61
CA ASP A 117 -0.65 -13.67 11.42
C ASP A 117 0.51 -13.11 12.26
N SER A 118 1.19 -12.08 11.77
CA SER A 118 2.29 -11.40 12.47
C SER A 118 1.83 -10.37 13.52
N LYS A 119 0.52 -10.23 13.75
CA LYS A 119 -0.03 -9.22 14.66
C LYS A 119 0.47 -7.80 14.35
N CYS A 120 0.33 -7.40 13.10
CA CYS A 120 0.71 -6.09 12.62
C CYS A 120 -0.49 -5.16 12.55
N PHE A 121 -0.30 -3.90 13.00
CA PHE A 121 -1.31 -2.86 12.87
C PHE A 121 -1.10 -2.10 11.55
N PRO A 122 -2.00 -2.20 10.56
CA PRO A 122 -1.87 -1.49 9.30
C PRO A 122 -2.14 0.00 9.50
N LEU A 123 -1.26 0.85 8.94
CA LEU A 123 -1.38 2.31 9.03
C LEU A 123 -1.85 2.94 7.72
N ALA A 124 -1.22 2.56 6.62
CA ALA A 124 -1.38 3.23 5.34
C ALA A 124 -1.05 2.29 4.17
N THR A 125 -1.41 2.71 2.96
CA THR A 125 -0.97 2.07 1.71
C THR A 125 -0.38 3.09 0.77
N ASP A 126 0.38 2.61 -0.21
CA ASP A 126 0.81 3.41 -1.36
C ASP A 126 -0.05 3.14 -2.60
N SER A 127 0.36 3.71 -3.74
CA SER A 127 -0.31 3.54 -5.03
C SER A 127 -0.11 2.16 -5.67
N MET A 128 0.81 1.36 -5.13
CA MET A 128 1.14 0.00 -5.57
C MET A 128 0.53 -1.07 -4.66
N ASP A 129 -0.31 -0.67 -3.69
CA ASP A 129 -0.92 -1.51 -2.66
C ASP A 129 0.08 -2.09 -1.63
N ASP A 130 1.31 -1.56 -1.54
CA ASP A 130 2.20 -1.87 -0.44
C ASP A 130 1.63 -1.35 0.88
N CYS A 131 1.82 -2.08 1.97
CA CYS A 131 1.22 -1.75 3.27
C CYS A 131 2.25 -1.28 4.29
N TYR A 132 2.04 -0.07 4.79
CA TYR A 132 2.79 0.46 5.94
C TYR A 132 2.11 0.04 7.24
N TYR A 133 2.88 -0.52 8.16
CA TYR A 133 2.32 -1.11 9.37
C TYR A 133 3.24 -0.95 10.58
N VAL A 134 2.67 -1.10 11.78
CA VAL A 134 3.40 -1.18 13.05
C VAL A 134 3.30 -2.61 13.59
N PRO A 135 4.43 -3.30 13.82
CA PRO A 135 4.41 -4.59 14.50
C PRO A 135 3.95 -4.39 15.96
N LEU A 136 2.99 -5.19 16.40
CA LEU A 136 2.48 -5.18 17.78
C LEU A 136 3.17 -6.22 18.67
N THR A 137 4.14 -6.96 18.12
CA THR A 137 4.92 -7.98 18.81
C THR A 137 6.17 -7.37 19.43
N GLY A 138 6.41 -7.61 20.71
CA GLY A 138 7.62 -7.20 21.40
C GLY A 138 7.36 -6.55 22.77
N ASP A 139 8.39 -6.57 23.64
CA ASP A 139 8.31 -6.05 25.01
C ASP A 139 8.30 -4.51 25.12
N LYS A 140 8.43 -3.79 24.01
CA LYS A 140 8.53 -2.32 23.99
C LYS A 140 7.67 -1.69 22.90
N PRO A 141 6.38 -1.44 23.17
CA PRO A 141 5.54 -0.66 22.26
C PRO A 141 5.87 0.85 22.27
N VAL A 142 6.95 1.28 22.94
CA VAL A 142 7.26 2.71 23.13
C VAL A 142 7.71 3.35 21.83
N ASP A 143 8.49 2.66 21.01
CA ASP A 143 9.09 3.25 19.80
C ASP A 143 8.28 3.01 18.53
N CYS A 144 7.37 2.01 18.51
CA CYS A 144 6.48 1.71 17.38
C CYS A 144 7.17 1.92 16.01
N PRO A 145 8.14 1.06 15.63
CA PRO A 145 8.78 1.18 14.32
C PRO A 145 7.73 1.04 13.22
N VAL A 146 7.93 1.75 12.11
CA VAL A 146 7.05 1.62 10.94
C VAL A 146 7.77 0.81 9.87
N MET A 147 7.11 -0.25 9.45
CA MET A 147 7.56 -1.17 8.43
C MET A 147 6.72 -0.99 7.16
N CYS A 148 7.29 -1.32 6.00
CA CYS A 148 6.57 -1.51 4.76
C CYS A 148 6.57 -2.98 4.38
N TYR A 149 5.42 -3.51 4.00
CA TYR A 149 5.27 -4.82 3.39
C TYR A 149 5.06 -4.65 1.89
N HIS A 150 6.01 -5.16 1.10
CA HIS A 150 5.94 -5.17 -0.35
C HIS A 150 5.19 -6.41 -0.82
N HIS A 151 3.96 -6.22 -1.30
CA HIS A 151 3.04 -7.32 -1.60
C HIS A 151 3.50 -8.23 -2.76
N ASP A 152 4.29 -7.70 -3.69
CA ASP A 152 4.80 -8.43 -4.86
C ASP A 152 6.02 -9.30 -4.55
N GLY A 153 6.81 -8.95 -3.53
CA GLY A 153 8.02 -9.66 -3.11
C GLY A 153 7.90 -10.37 -1.77
N SER A 154 6.82 -10.14 -1.00
CA SER A 154 6.67 -10.59 0.39
C SER A 154 7.82 -10.14 1.31
N ASP A 155 8.47 -9.03 0.95
CA ASP A 155 9.58 -8.46 1.71
C ASP A 155 9.09 -7.42 2.71
N HIS A 156 9.83 -7.28 3.81
CA HIS A 156 9.56 -6.30 4.87
C HIS A 156 10.73 -5.32 4.98
N GLU A 157 10.46 -4.03 4.89
CA GLU A 157 11.45 -2.97 5.02
C GLU A 157 11.13 -2.06 6.22
N GLU A 158 12.12 -1.74 7.05
CA GLU A 158 11.97 -0.71 8.09
C GLU A 158 12.03 0.68 7.46
N ILE A 159 10.93 1.43 7.58
CA ILE A 159 10.80 2.78 7.03
C ILE A 159 11.26 3.82 8.04
N SER A 160 10.89 3.63 9.32
CA SER A 160 11.36 4.47 10.41
C SER A 160 11.42 3.72 11.72
N LYS A 161 12.31 4.13 12.61
CA LYS A 161 12.51 3.52 13.93
C LYS A 161 11.38 3.80 14.91
N SER A 162 10.57 4.82 14.62
CA SER A 162 9.43 5.18 15.45
C SER A 162 8.29 5.81 14.66
N LEU A 163 7.08 5.65 15.16
CA LEU A 163 5.90 6.33 14.60
C LEU A 163 6.04 7.87 14.65
N LYS A 164 6.77 8.40 15.64
CA LYS A 164 7.05 9.83 15.74
C LYS A 164 7.92 10.32 14.58
N GLU A 165 8.99 9.60 14.26
CA GLU A 165 9.85 9.91 13.11
C GLU A 165 9.08 9.80 11.80
N PHE A 166 8.30 8.74 11.63
CA PHE A 166 7.43 8.53 10.49
C PHE A 166 6.53 9.75 10.24
N VAL A 167 5.83 10.21 11.30
CA VAL A 167 4.94 11.38 11.22
C VAL A 167 5.71 12.68 10.94
N THR A 168 6.90 12.83 11.50
CA THR A 168 7.75 14.01 11.27
C THR A 168 8.30 14.06 9.85
N GLY A 169 8.55 12.90 9.24
CA GLY A 169 9.00 12.76 7.86
C GLY A 169 7.92 13.04 6.81
N ILE A 170 6.66 13.26 7.22
CA ILE A 170 5.57 13.59 6.30
C ILE A 170 5.80 14.95 5.68
N GLY A 171 6.37 14.96 4.48
CA GLY A 171 6.54 16.14 3.66
C GLY A 171 5.26 16.51 2.91
N VAL A 172 5.14 17.77 2.52
CA VAL A 172 4.17 18.17 1.50
C VAL A 172 4.82 17.86 0.14
N LYS A 173 4.15 17.07 -0.68
CA LYS A 173 4.57 16.90 -2.09
C LYS A 173 4.57 18.29 -2.72
N SER A 174 5.74 18.83 -3.01
CA SER A 174 5.94 20.14 -3.68
C SER A 174 5.57 20.03 -5.16
#